data_27e9c5f9f88e17c0550b8b69235fc9a5
#
_entry.id   27e9c5f9f88e17c0550b8b69235fc9a5
#
_cell.length_a   1.000
_cell.length_b   1.000
_cell.length_c   1.000
_cell.angle_alpha   90.00
_cell.angle_beta   90.00
_cell.angle_gamma   90.00
#
_symmetry.space_group_name_H-M   'P 1'
#
loop_
_entity.id
_entity.type
_entity.pdbx_description
1 polymer ?
#
loop_
_entity_poly.entity_id
_entity_poly.type
_entity_poly.pdbx_seq_one_letter_code
_entity_poly.pdbx_strand_id
1 'polypeptide(L)'
;METQEIDIAVVILNWNGQKWLEKFLPTVASKSSIANIYIADNASTDNSVKFLKDNFPTVKIIQNNFNEGYAKGYNDALKGLKEKYFVLLNSDIEVTDNWIIPIINLMEENPNISACQPKILDY
;
A
#
# COMPACT_ATOMS: atom_id res chain seq x y z
N MET A 1 27.27 -7.74 6.05
CA MET A 1 26.21 -6.74 6.23
C MET A 1 24.88 -7.46 6.26
N GLU A 2 24.20 -7.40 7.37
CA GLU A 2 22.81 -7.85 7.39
C GLU A 2 21.99 -6.85 6.58
N THR A 3 21.34 -7.32 5.52
CA THR A 3 20.29 -6.53 4.85
C THR A 3 19.15 -6.40 5.84
N GLN A 4 18.86 -5.19 6.30
CA GLN A 4 17.74 -4.93 7.18
C GLN A 4 16.47 -5.30 6.41
N GLU A 5 15.72 -6.28 6.90
CA GLU A 5 14.49 -6.72 6.28
C GLU A 5 13.47 -5.57 6.36
N ILE A 6 12.82 -5.25 5.24
CA ILE A 6 11.78 -4.22 5.21
C ILE A 6 10.54 -4.79 5.91
N ASP A 7 10.15 -4.18 7.01
CA ASP A 7 9.13 -4.68 7.92
C ASP A 7 7.81 -3.91 7.81
N ILE A 8 7.65 -3.16 6.74
CA ILE A 8 6.50 -2.31 6.46
C ILE A 8 5.95 -2.64 5.08
N ALA A 9 4.67 -2.98 5.02
CA ALA A 9 3.93 -3.14 3.78
C ALA A 9 2.93 -2.00 3.61
N VAL A 10 3.07 -1.25 2.52
CA VAL A 10 2.01 -0.34 2.05
C VAL A 10 1.14 -1.11 1.08
N VAL A 11 -0.13 -1.28 1.41
CA VAL A 11 -1.08 -2.06 0.63
C VAL A 11 -2.17 -1.15 0.10
N ILE A 12 -2.30 -1.09 -1.21
CA ILE A 12 -3.33 -0.32 -1.92
C ILE A 12 -4.30 -1.30 -2.56
N LEU A 13 -5.58 -1.21 -2.23
CA LEU A 13 -6.63 -1.98 -2.88
C LEU A 13 -7.04 -1.28 -4.17
N ASN A 14 -7.03 -2.00 -5.29
CA ASN A 14 -7.40 -1.49 -6.61
C ASN A 14 -8.54 -2.30 -7.23
N TRP A 15 -9.52 -1.59 -7.76
CA TRP A 15 -10.52 -2.15 -8.66
C TRP A 15 -10.86 -1.13 -9.74
N ASN A 16 -10.49 -1.45 -10.99
CA ASN A 16 -10.72 -0.58 -12.14
C ASN A 16 -10.26 0.87 -11.91
N GLY A 17 -9.14 1.02 -11.19
CA GLY A 17 -8.63 2.31 -10.73
C GLY A 17 -7.39 2.80 -11.46
N GLN A 18 -7.15 2.40 -12.71
CA GLN A 18 -5.95 2.77 -13.46
C GLN A 18 -5.65 4.28 -13.38
N LYS A 19 -6.67 5.13 -13.60
CA LYS A 19 -6.51 6.60 -13.56
C LYS A 19 -5.99 7.14 -12.21
N TRP A 20 -6.37 6.48 -11.12
CA TRP A 20 -5.91 6.86 -9.78
C TRP A 20 -4.48 6.40 -9.53
N LEU A 21 -4.15 5.18 -9.97
CA LEU A 21 -2.78 4.67 -9.93
C LEU A 21 -1.84 5.52 -10.77
N GLU A 22 -2.24 5.93 -11.96
CA GLU A 22 -1.46 6.84 -12.81
C GLU A 22 -1.16 8.17 -12.11
N LYS A 23 -2.15 8.72 -11.41
CA LYS A 23 -2.03 10.03 -10.76
C LYS A 23 -1.22 9.98 -9.45
N PHE A 24 -1.46 9.00 -8.59
CA PHE A 24 -0.98 9.03 -7.20
C PHE A 24 0.15 8.03 -6.91
N LEU A 25 0.21 6.90 -7.59
CA LEU A 25 1.23 5.88 -7.32
C LEU A 25 2.67 6.37 -7.51
N PRO A 26 3.00 7.23 -8.49
CA PRO A 26 4.36 7.76 -8.60
C PRO A 26 4.86 8.44 -7.31
N THR A 27 4.01 9.22 -6.66
CA THR A 27 4.34 9.90 -5.40
C THR A 27 4.46 8.90 -4.25
N VAL A 28 3.54 7.96 -4.15
CA VAL A 28 3.61 6.88 -3.15
C VAL A 28 4.91 6.08 -3.30
N ALA A 29 5.24 5.67 -4.52
CA ALA A 29 6.45 4.89 -4.80
C ALA A 29 7.73 5.66 -4.45
N SER A 30 7.82 6.94 -4.81
CA SER A 30 9.01 7.76 -4.55
C SER A 30 9.21 8.13 -3.08
N LYS A 31 8.11 8.26 -2.31
CA LYS A 31 8.14 8.70 -0.90
C LYS A 31 8.01 7.57 0.12
N SER A 32 8.01 6.33 -0.32
CA SER A 32 7.82 5.15 0.53
C SER A 32 8.93 4.12 0.38
N SER A 33 10.19 4.58 0.20
CA SER A 33 11.34 3.70 -0.05
C SER A 33 11.67 2.74 1.11
N ILE A 34 11.18 3.02 2.31
CA ILE A 34 11.34 2.19 3.49
C ILE A 34 10.30 1.06 3.60
N ALA A 35 9.38 0.97 2.65
CA ALA A 35 8.30 0.00 2.66
C ALA A 35 8.27 -0.84 1.38
N ASN A 36 7.78 -2.07 1.49
CA ASN A 36 7.32 -2.82 0.34
C ASN A 36 5.95 -2.30 -0.08
N ILE A 37 5.76 -2.04 -1.37
CA ILE A 37 4.48 -1.57 -1.90
C ILE A 37 3.78 -2.73 -2.59
N TYR A 38 2.55 -2.96 -2.20
CA TYR A 38 1.65 -3.98 -2.74
C TYR A 38 0.41 -3.33 -3.31
N ILE A 39 0.02 -3.72 -4.50
CA ILE A 39 -1.30 -3.44 -5.05
C ILE A 39 -2.12 -4.71 -4.98
N ALA A 40 -3.15 -4.70 -4.14
CA ALA A 40 -4.13 -5.77 -4.08
C ALA A 40 -5.20 -5.51 -5.14
N ASP A 41 -5.15 -6.23 -6.23
CA ASP A 41 -6.08 -6.06 -7.34
C ASP A 41 -7.31 -6.94 -7.16
N ASN A 42 -8.48 -6.30 -7.04
CA ASN A 42 -9.77 -6.93 -6.79
C ASN A 42 -10.45 -7.40 -8.08
N ALA A 43 -9.73 -8.14 -8.91
CA ALA A 43 -10.21 -8.64 -10.21
C ALA A 43 -10.61 -7.51 -11.17
N SER A 44 -9.73 -6.54 -11.36
CA SER A 44 -9.93 -5.45 -12.30
C SER A 44 -10.07 -5.96 -13.74
N THR A 45 -10.95 -5.31 -14.49
CA THR A 45 -11.19 -5.57 -15.91
C THR A 45 -10.62 -4.50 -16.84
N ASP A 46 -10.10 -3.41 -16.26
CA ASP A 46 -9.36 -2.36 -17.00
C ASP A 46 -7.88 -2.74 -17.20
N ASN A 47 -7.06 -1.81 -17.64
CA ASN A 47 -5.64 -2.02 -17.83
C ASN A 47 -4.78 -1.79 -16.59
N SER A 48 -5.34 -1.72 -15.38
CA SER A 48 -4.61 -1.46 -14.14
C SER A 48 -3.41 -2.38 -13.95
N VAL A 49 -3.62 -3.68 -14.06
CA VAL A 49 -2.55 -4.68 -13.84
C VAL A 49 -1.45 -4.57 -14.91
N LYS A 50 -1.83 -4.35 -16.16
CA LYS A 50 -0.86 -4.15 -17.25
C LYS A 50 -0.05 -2.87 -17.01
N PHE A 51 -0.71 -1.78 -16.67
CA PHE A 51 -0.07 -0.50 -16.34
C PHE A 51 0.98 -0.64 -15.22
N LEU A 52 0.63 -1.36 -14.16
CA LEU A 52 1.54 -1.62 -13.04
C LEU A 52 2.78 -2.40 -13.47
N LYS A 53 2.60 -3.47 -14.24
CA LYS A 53 3.71 -4.31 -14.73
C LYS A 53 4.65 -3.53 -15.65
N ASP A 54 4.12 -2.66 -16.47
CA ASP A 54 4.89 -1.90 -17.45
C ASP A 54 5.64 -0.72 -16.81
N ASN A 55 5.07 -0.06 -15.79
CA ASN A 55 5.59 1.20 -15.24
C ASN A 55 6.16 1.09 -13.82
N PHE A 56 5.74 0.10 -13.03
CA PHE A 56 6.14 -0.06 -11.63
C PHE A 56 6.59 -1.50 -11.34
N PRO A 57 7.70 -1.96 -11.94
CA PRO A 57 8.14 -3.36 -11.82
C PRO A 57 8.55 -3.76 -10.40
N THR A 58 8.86 -2.80 -9.53
CA THR A 58 9.20 -3.04 -8.12
C THR A 58 7.99 -3.16 -7.21
N VAL A 59 6.82 -2.71 -7.66
CA VAL A 59 5.57 -2.86 -6.94
C VAL A 59 5.07 -4.29 -7.06
N LYS A 60 4.70 -4.89 -5.95
CA LYS A 60 4.21 -6.26 -5.91
C LYS A 60 2.70 -6.28 -6.11
N ILE A 61 2.22 -7.16 -6.96
CA ILE A 61 0.79 -7.30 -7.25
C ILE A 61 0.26 -8.55 -6.56
N ILE A 62 -0.79 -8.37 -5.75
CA ILE A 62 -1.57 -9.45 -5.16
C ILE A 62 -2.88 -9.52 -5.94
N GLN A 63 -3.10 -10.62 -6.67
CA GLN A 63 -4.29 -10.77 -7.48
C GLN A 63 -5.38 -11.49 -6.69
N ASN A 64 -6.45 -10.79 -6.32
CA ASN A 64 -7.65 -11.40 -5.78
C ASN A 64 -8.48 -12.00 -6.93
N ASN A 65 -9.11 -13.13 -6.68
CA ASN A 65 -9.87 -13.86 -7.72
C ASN A 65 -11.18 -13.16 -8.08
N PHE A 66 -11.77 -12.44 -7.12
CA PHE A 66 -13.06 -11.76 -7.26
C PHE A 66 -13.03 -10.42 -6.53
N ASN A 67 -13.90 -9.51 -6.95
CA ASN A 67 -14.19 -8.30 -6.18
C ASN A 67 -15.28 -8.61 -5.14
N GLU A 68 -14.86 -8.91 -3.93
CA GLU A 68 -15.75 -9.16 -2.79
C GLU A 68 -15.84 -7.96 -1.84
N GLY A 69 -15.54 -6.78 -2.35
CA GLY A 69 -15.62 -5.52 -1.62
C GLY A 69 -14.33 -5.13 -0.90
N TYR A 70 -14.41 -4.02 -0.19
CA TYR A 70 -13.25 -3.34 0.42
C TYR A 70 -12.61 -4.16 1.55
N ALA A 71 -13.40 -4.52 2.56
CA ALA A 71 -12.86 -5.19 3.75
C ALA A 71 -12.30 -6.58 3.41
N LYS A 72 -13.04 -7.36 2.64
CA LYS A 72 -12.57 -8.71 2.26
C LYS A 72 -11.37 -8.64 1.32
N GLY A 73 -11.34 -7.69 0.40
CA GLY A 73 -10.21 -7.47 -0.49
C GLY A 73 -8.90 -7.23 0.27
N TYR A 74 -8.91 -6.36 1.28
CA TYR A 74 -7.75 -6.17 2.15
C TYR A 74 -7.44 -7.40 2.99
N ASN A 75 -8.43 -8.00 3.62
CA ASN A 75 -8.20 -9.18 4.47
C ASN A 75 -7.54 -10.33 3.70
N ASP A 76 -7.99 -10.58 2.48
CA ASP A 76 -7.42 -11.63 1.64
C ASP A 76 -5.98 -11.27 1.20
N ALA A 77 -5.72 -10.02 0.84
CA ALA A 77 -4.39 -9.57 0.48
C ALA A 77 -3.39 -9.67 1.65
N LEU A 78 -3.79 -9.29 2.85
CA LEU A 78 -2.90 -9.27 4.02
C LEU A 78 -2.51 -10.67 4.52
N LYS A 79 -3.31 -11.70 4.26
CA LYS A 79 -3.05 -13.06 4.76
C LYS A 79 -1.70 -13.65 4.36
N GLY A 80 -1.18 -13.25 3.21
CA GLY A 80 0.10 -13.76 2.68
C GLY A 80 1.31 -12.92 3.05
N LEU A 81 1.12 -11.77 3.71
CA LEU A 81 2.19 -10.82 4.04
C LEU A 81 2.81 -11.14 5.40
N LYS A 82 4.11 -10.88 5.51
CA LYS A 82 4.91 -11.20 6.72
C LYS A 82 5.43 -9.96 7.44
N GLU A 83 5.29 -8.79 6.84
CA GLU A 83 5.74 -7.53 7.42
C GLU A 83 5.04 -7.29 8.76
N LYS A 84 5.76 -6.64 9.67
CA LYS A 84 5.25 -6.32 11.01
C LYS A 84 4.17 -5.25 11.00
N TYR A 85 4.28 -4.28 10.06
CA TYR A 85 3.35 -3.17 9.92
C TYR A 85 2.66 -3.17 8.57
N PHE A 86 1.36 -2.97 8.58
CA PHE A 86 0.54 -2.80 7.38
C PHE A 86 -0.01 -1.39 7.32
N VAL A 87 0.26 -0.70 6.24
CA VAL A 87 -0.36 0.59 5.92
C VAL A 87 -1.43 0.36 4.87
N LEU A 88 -2.69 0.53 5.22
CA LEU A 88 -3.81 0.42 4.29
C LEU A 88 -4.03 1.80 3.66
N LEU A 89 -3.73 1.94 2.39
CA LEU A 89 -3.76 3.21 1.66
C LEU A 89 -4.76 3.13 0.51
N ASN A 90 -5.63 4.13 0.39
CA ASN A 90 -6.49 4.26 -0.77
C ASN A 90 -5.68 4.65 -2.02
N SER A 91 -6.17 4.28 -3.21
CA SER A 91 -5.49 4.55 -4.48
C SER A 91 -5.48 6.02 -4.91
N ASP A 92 -6.29 6.86 -4.28
CA ASP A 92 -6.49 8.27 -4.56
C ASP A 92 -5.88 9.22 -3.51
N ILE A 93 -4.88 8.76 -2.79
CA ILE A 93 -4.18 9.52 -1.75
C ILE A 93 -2.82 9.99 -2.25
N GLU A 94 -2.55 11.29 -2.09
CA GLU A 94 -1.22 11.86 -2.21
C GLU A 94 -0.52 11.83 -0.85
N VAL A 95 0.70 11.31 -0.81
CA VAL A 95 1.50 11.24 0.41
C VAL A 95 2.57 12.33 0.43
N THR A 96 2.93 12.78 1.63
CA THR A 96 3.99 13.77 1.85
C THR A 96 5.34 13.09 2.09
N ASP A 97 6.39 13.89 2.15
CA ASP A 97 7.71 13.38 2.52
C ASP A 97 7.69 12.83 3.95
N ASN A 98 8.40 11.73 4.16
CA ASN A 98 8.57 11.13 5.48
C ASN A 98 7.25 10.79 6.21
N TRP A 99 6.22 10.41 5.45
CA TRP A 99 4.88 10.19 6.01
C TRP A 99 4.74 8.92 6.86
N ILE A 100 5.61 7.92 6.67
CA ILE A 100 5.53 6.62 7.37
C ILE A 100 6.32 6.64 8.69
N ILE A 101 7.54 7.17 8.68
CA ILE A 101 8.48 7.05 9.81
C ILE A 101 7.92 7.59 11.14
N PRO A 102 7.28 8.77 11.20
CA PRO A 102 6.75 9.27 12.49
C PRO A 102 5.70 8.35 13.10
N ILE A 103 4.88 7.69 12.27
CA ILE A 103 3.84 6.77 12.74
C ILE A 103 4.48 5.48 13.25
N ILE A 104 5.45 4.93 12.53
CA ILE A 104 6.16 3.71 12.96
C ILE A 104 6.91 3.97 14.27
N ASN A 105 7.60 5.09 14.41
CA ASN A 105 8.29 5.44 15.64
C ASN A 105 7.31 5.55 16.83
N LEU A 106 6.16 6.18 16.63
CA LEU A 106 5.12 6.27 17.65
C LEU A 106 4.64 4.88 18.09
N MET A 107 4.42 3.98 17.16
CA MET A 107 3.98 2.61 17.47
C MET A 107 5.09 1.78 18.13
N GLU A 108 6.34 1.95 17.73
CA GLU A 108 7.50 1.27 18.36
C GLU A 108 7.71 1.75 19.82
N GLU A 109 7.55 3.04 20.08
CA GLU A 109 7.66 3.62 21.43
C GLU A 109 6.48 3.27 22.33
N ASN A 110 5.34 2.92 21.75
CA ASN A 110 4.10 2.64 22.47
C ASN A 110 3.49 1.29 22.04
N PRO A 111 3.98 0.15 22.57
CA PRO A 111 3.55 -1.18 22.15
C PRO A 111 2.05 -1.47 22.34
N ASN A 112 1.34 -0.67 23.11
CA ASN A 112 -0.11 -0.79 23.31
C ASN A 112 -0.94 -0.20 22.16
N ILE A 113 -0.32 0.56 21.24
CA ILE A 113 -1.00 1.12 20.10
C ILE A 113 -1.10 0.03 19.03
N SER A 114 -2.33 -0.36 18.67
CA SER A 114 -2.59 -1.36 17.65
C SER A 114 -2.84 -0.76 16.26
N ALA A 115 -3.30 0.49 16.18
CA ALA A 115 -3.55 1.20 14.94
C ALA A 115 -3.38 2.71 15.12
N CYS A 116 -2.91 3.36 14.07
CA CYS A 116 -2.78 4.81 13.97
C CYS A 116 -3.33 5.30 12.65
N GLN A 117 -3.88 6.50 12.65
CA GLN A 117 -4.25 7.20 11.44
C GLN A 117 -3.58 8.58 11.41
N PRO A 118 -2.88 8.94 10.33
CA PRO A 118 -2.34 10.28 10.16
C PRO A 118 -3.47 11.28 9.90
N LYS A 119 -3.16 12.57 10.05
CA LYS A 119 -4.07 13.64 9.65
C LYS A 119 -4.30 13.59 8.14
N ILE A 120 -5.57 13.53 7.75
CA ILE A 120 -5.99 13.57 6.34
C ILE A 120 -6.45 15.01 6.04
N LEU A 121 -5.97 15.56 4.95
CA LEU A 121 -6.31 16.88 4.44
C LEU A 121 -7.01 16.74 3.09
N ASP A 122 -7.82 17.75 2.73
CA ASP A 122 -8.36 17.85 1.38
C ASP A 122 -7.22 18.09 0.36
N TYR A 123 -7.40 17.49 -0.82
CA TYR A 123 -6.42 17.58 -1.91
C TYR A 123 -6.48 18.94 -2.62
#